data_6d307d9bfa44d0b133ee0aaf9bbbe96b
#
_entry.id   6d307d9bfa44d0b133ee0aaf9bbbe96b
#
_cell.length_a   1.000
_cell.length_b   1.000
_cell.length_c   1.000
_cell.angle_alpha   90.00
_cell.angle_beta   90.00
_cell.angle_gamma   90.00
#
_symmetry.space_group_name_H-M   'P 1'
#
loop_
_entity.id
_entity.type
_entity.pdbx_description
1 polymer ?
#
loop_
_entity_poly.entity_id
_entity_poly.type
_entity_poly.pdbx_seq_one_letter_code
_entity_poly.pdbx_strand_id
1 'polypeptide(L)'
;MMVVFVLENATEKLRGTLTRWMIEAKPGVFVGSLNALVRDKLWGMIPDHAPKGALMICSCNNEQGFQMKMYGIPTRSIADLDGLQLIKIQQ
;
A
#
# COMPACT_ATOMS: atom_id res chain seq x y z
N MET A 1 -13.44 -2.93 2.44
CA MET A 1 -12.83 -2.26 1.29
C MET A 1 -11.72 -3.12 0.70
N MET A 2 -11.52 -3.04 -0.59
CA MET A 2 -10.40 -3.73 -1.22
C MET A 2 -9.11 -2.95 -0.99
N VAL A 3 -8.06 -3.67 -0.57
CA VAL A 3 -6.76 -3.09 -0.28
C VAL A 3 -5.69 -3.88 -1.02
N VAL A 4 -4.75 -3.16 -1.64
CA VAL A 4 -3.59 -3.74 -2.29
C VAL A 4 -2.33 -3.14 -1.66
N PHE A 5 -1.41 -4.00 -1.23
CA PHE A 5 -0.07 -3.58 -0.84
C PHE A 5 0.93 -4.07 -1.88
N VAL A 6 1.82 -3.17 -2.30
CA VAL A 6 2.95 -3.51 -3.15
C VAL A 6 4.21 -3.17 -2.36
N LEU A 7 5.00 -4.20 -2.04
CA LEU A 7 6.14 -4.08 -1.12
C LEU A 7 7.43 -4.48 -1.82
N GLU A 8 8.50 -3.77 -1.49
CA GLU A 8 9.84 -4.12 -1.93
C GLU A 8 10.66 -4.58 -0.73
N ASN A 9 11.26 -5.77 -0.85
CA ASN A 9 12.09 -6.36 0.20
C ASN A 9 11.42 -6.42 1.57
N ALA A 10 10.15 -6.83 1.59
CA ALA A 10 9.43 -7.00 2.84
C ALA A 10 10.06 -8.12 3.67
N THR A 11 10.11 -7.93 4.99
CA THR A 11 10.60 -8.96 5.90
C THR A 11 9.62 -10.14 5.95
N GLU A 12 10.14 -11.30 6.35
CA GLU A 12 9.28 -12.49 6.53
C GLU A 12 8.20 -12.24 7.58
N LYS A 13 8.51 -11.46 8.61
CA LYS A 13 7.54 -11.12 9.65
C LYS A 13 6.35 -10.35 9.07
N LEU A 14 6.62 -9.34 8.25
CA LEU A 14 5.56 -8.57 7.61
C LEU A 14 4.77 -9.43 6.65
N ARG A 15 5.46 -10.22 5.81
CA ARG A 15 4.80 -11.11 4.85
C ARG A 15 3.90 -12.12 5.56
N GLY A 16 4.40 -12.71 6.65
CA GLY A 16 3.63 -13.66 7.45
C GLY A 16 2.39 -13.02 8.09
N THR A 17 2.52 -11.78 8.56
CA THR A 17 1.38 -11.06 9.12
C THR A 17 0.35 -10.73 8.03
N LEU A 18 0.82 -10.26 6.87
CA LEU A 18 -0.08 -9.91 5.78
C LEU A 18 -0.86 -11.11 5.25
N THR A 19 -0.24 -12.30 5.19
CA THR A 19 -0.91 -13.49 4.67
C THR A 19 -2.04 -13.99 5.56
N ARG A 20 -2.14 -13.52 6.79
CA ARG A 20 -3.30 -13.80 7.64
C ARG A 20 -4.56 -13.07 7.17
N TRP A 21 -4.38 -11.95 6.49
CA TRP A 21 -5.47 -11.06 6.12
C TRP A 21 -5.65 -10.94 4.61
N MET A 22 -4.62 -11.28 3.84
CA MET A 22 -4.54 -10.99 2.42
C MET A 22 -3.91 -12.16 1.67
N ILE A 23 -4.06 -12.15 0.36
CA ILE A 23 -3.45 -13.14 -0.52
C ILE A 23 -2.24 -12.50 -1.18
N GLU A 24 -1.10 -13.17 -1.14
CA GLU A 24 0.08 -12.75 -1.89
C GLU A 24 -0.08 -13.20 -3.34
N ALA A 25 -0.58 -12.32 -4.19
CA ALA A 25 -0.90 -12.62 -5.58
C ALA A 25 0.35 -12.85 -6.42
N LYS A 26 1.44 -12.19 -6.08
CA LYS A 26 2.79 -12.42 -6.61
C LYS A 26 3.76 -11.88 -5.56
N PRO A 27 5.06 -12.19 -5.64
CA PRO A 27 6.00 -11.73 -4.63
C PRO A 27 5.90 -10.23 -4.39
N GLY A 28 5.62 -9.86 -3.14
CA GLY A 28 5.49 -8.47 -2.72
C GLY A 28 4.14 -7.81 -3.00
N VAL A 29 3.20 -8.49 -3.66
CA VAL A 29 1.89 -7.92 -3.98
C VAL A 29 0.81 -8.65 -3.21
N PHE A 30 0.14 -7.94 -2.30
CA PHE A 30 -0.89 -8.52 -1.42
C PHE A 30 -2.23 -7.87 -1.70
N VAL A 31 -3.28 -8.66 -1.79
CA VAL A 31 -4.64 -8.22 -2.08
C VAL A 31 -5.59 -8.82 -1.06
N GLY A 32 -6.49 -8.00 -0.55
CA GLY A 32 -7.50 -8.48 0.38
C GLY A 32 -8.60 -7.46 0.62
N SER A 33 -9.65 -7.92 1.30
CA SER A 33 -10.72 -7.05 1.75
C SER A 33 -10.52 -6.81 3.24
N LEU A 34 -10.30 -5.55 3.62
CA LEU A 34 -9.97 -5.16 4.98
C LEU A 34 -10.89 -4.02 5.44
N ASN A 35 -11.08 -3.90 6.75
CA ASN A 35 -11.64 -2.68 7.30
C ASN A 35 -10.51 -1.66 7.54
N ALA A 36 -10.89 -0.42 7.82
CA ALA A 36 -9.92 0.66 7.97
C ALA A 36 -8.96 0.43 9.15
N LEU A 37 -9.45 -0.16 10.24
CA LEU A 37 -8.62 -0.41 11.42
C LEU A 37 -7.49 -1.39 11.11
N VAL A 38 -7.80 -2.50 10.45
CA VAL A 38 -6.80 -3.51 10.09
C VAL A 38 -5.84 -2.94 9.06
N ARG A 39 -6.37 -2.25 8.04
CA ARG A 39 -5.55 -1.59 7.02
C ARG A 39 -4.50 -0.68 7.67
N ASP A 40 -4.94 0.17 8.60
CA ASP A 40 -4.05 1.15 9.22
C ASP A 40 -3.02 0.49 10.13
N LYS A 41 -3.40 -0.59 10.82
CA LYS A 41 -2.44 -1.37 11.61
C LYS A 41 -1.36 -2.00 10.74
N LEU A 42 -1.74 -2.58 9.62
CA LEU A 42 -0.78 -3.19 8.70
C LEU A 42 0.12 -2.15 8.06
N TRP A 43 -0.44 -1.01 7.67
CA TRP A 43 0.35 0.09 7.13
C TRP A 43 1.36 0.62 8.15
N GLY A 44 0.99 0.65 9.43
CA GLY A 44 1.89 1.08 10.51
C GLY A 44 3.12 0.20 10.69
N MET A 45 3.11 -1.03 10.19
CA MET A 45 4.28 -1.92 10.24
C MET A 45 5.29 -1.63 9.13
N ILE A 46 4.89 -0.89 8.11
CA ILE A 46 5.71 -0.71 6.89
C ILE A 46 7.08 -0.06 7.17
N PRO A 47 7.19 1.02 7.95
CA PRO A 47 8.49 1.67 8.15
C PRO A 47 9.56 0.73 8.71
N ASP A 48 9.17 -0.21 9.56
CA ASP A 48 10.12 -1.12 10.21
C ASP A 48 10.39 -2.39 9.41
N HIS A 49 9.51 -2.76 8.47
CA HIS A 49 9.53 -4.08 7.85
C HIS A 49 9.55 -4.06 6.31
N ALA A 50 9.50 -2.90 5.70
CA ALA A 50 9.62 -2.76 4.24
C ALA A 50 10.54 -1.60 3.90
N PRO A 51 11.85 -1.73 4.18
CA PRO A 51 12.78 -0.60 4.11
C PRO A 51 13.02 -0.07 2.70
N LYS A 52 12.71 -0.86 1.68
CA LYS A 52 12.91 -0.44 0.28
C LYS A 52 11.70 0.26 -0.32
N GLY A 53 10.59 0.27 0.38
CA GLY A 53 9.43 1.01 -0.03
C GLY A 53 8.16 0.20 -0.13
N ALA A 54 7.05 0.94 -0.13
CA ALA A 54 5.72 0.34 -0.16
C ALA A 54 4.73 1.29 -0.82
N LEU A 55 3.73 0.70 -1.45
CA LEU A 55 2.57 1.39 -1.99
C LEU A 55 1.33 0.69 -1.46
N MET A 56 0.36 1.47 -1.00
CA MET A 56 -0.95 0.96 -0.65
C MET A 56 -1.99 1.61 -1.53
N ILE A 57 -2.87 0.79 -2.10
CA ILE A 57 -4.03 1.24 -2.85
C ILE A 57 -5.25 0.68 -2.16
N CYS A 58 -6.24 1.51 -1.85
CA CYS A 58 -7.49 1.03 -1.28
C CYS A 58 -8.69 1.67 -1.96
N SER A 59 -9.73 0.87 -2.14
CA SER A 59 -10.99 1.36 -2.69
C SER A 59 -11.63 2.34 -1.72
N CYS A 60 -12.26 3.37 -2.26
CA CYS A 60 -13.01 4.31 -1.44
C CYS A 60 -14.10 4.97 -2.27
N ASN A 61 -15.01 5.62 -1.57
CA ASN A 61 -16.16 6.25 -2.20
C ASN A 61 -15.87 7.70 -2.56
N ASN A 62 -14.96 7.90 -3.51
CA ASN A 62 -14.65 9.20 -4.08
C ASN A 62 -14.77 9.11 -5.60
N GLU A 63 -14.57 10.23 -6.31
CA GLU A 63 -14.69 10.24 -7.78
C GLU A 63 -13.72 9.27 -8.45
N GLN A 64 -12.51 9.17 -7.94
CA GLN A 64 -11.49 8.29 -8.51
C GLN A 64 -11.75 6.82 -8.18
N GLY A 65 -12.48 6.52 -7.10
CA GLY A 65 -12.83 5.17 -6.67
C GLY A 65 -11.77 4.50 -5.80
N PHE A 66 -10.63 5.14 -5.60
CA PHE A 66 -9.55 4.61 -4.77
C PHE A 66 -8.69 5.74 -4.22
N GLN A 67 -7.86 5.41 -3.25
CA GLN A 67 -6.82 6.31 -2.76
C GLN A 67 -5.54 5.51 -2.52
N MET A 68 -4.42 6.21 -2.53
CA MET A 68 -3.09 5.62 -2.43
C MET A 68 -2.29 6.26 -1.31
N LYS A 69 -1.41 5.46 -0.70
CA LYS A 69 -0.34 5.93 0.20
C LYS A 69 0.96 5.29 -0.22
N MET A 70 2.05 6.01 -0.01
CA MET A 70 3.37 5.58 -0.47
C MET A 70 4.39 5.82 0.63
N TYR A 71 5.36 4.91 0.74
CA TYR A 71 6.44 5.04 1.71
C TYR A 71 7.74 4.58 1.08
N GLY A 72 8.79 5.39 1.22
CA GLY A 72 10.15 4.96 0.91
C GLY A 72 10.50 4.79 -0.57
N ILE A 73 9.68 5.28 -1.49
CA ILE A 73 9.95 5.18 -2.93
C ILE A 73 10.50 6.54 -3.41
N PRO A 74 11.83 6.67 -3.63
CA PRO A 74 12.44 7.98 -3.86
C PRO A 74 12.14 8.58 -5.23
N THR A 75 11.79 7.76 -6.22
CA THR A 75 11.57 8.22 -7.59
C THR A 75 10.13 8.55 -7.92
N ARG A 76 9.22 8.31 -6.97
CA ARG A 76 7.80 8.52 -7.19
C ARG A 76 7.15 9.15 -5.98
N SER A 77 6.12 9.92 -6.21
CA SER A 77 5.32 10.51 -5.15
C SER A 77 3.87 10.61 -5.60
N ILE A 78 2.99 10.76 -4.64
CA ILE A 78 1.57 10.96 -4.92
C ILE A 78 1.32 12.45 -5.01
N ALA A 79 0.73 12.91 -6.12
CA ALA A 79 0.32 14.28 -6.31
C ALA A 79 -1.20 14.35 -6.33
N ASP A 80 -1.76 15.32 -5.63
CA ASP A 80 -3.20 15.56 -5.63
C ASP A 80 -3.51 16.69 -6.62
N LEU A 81 -4.35 16.39 -7.61
CA LEU A 81 -4.76 17.36 -8.61
C LEU A 81 -6.29 17.37 -8.64
N ASP A 82 -6.88 18.43 -8.07
CA ASP A 82 -8.33 18.61 -8.00
C ASP A 82 -9.08 17.40 -7.42
N GLY A 83 -8.52 16.83 -6.35
CA GLY A 83 -9.12 15.69 -5.68
C GLY A 83 -8.76 14.33 -6.28
N LEU A 84 -8.00 14.30 -7.38
CA LEU A 84 -7.52 13.06 -7.98
C LEU A 84 -6.06 12.84 -7.60
N GLN A 85 -5.75 11.60 -7.23
CA GLN A 85 -4.37 11.23 -6.93
C GLN A 85 -3.68 10.71 -8.18
N LEU A 86 -2.50 11.24 -8.45
CA LEU A 86 -1.67 10.87 -9.59
C LEU A 86 -0.29 10.50 -9.08
N ILE A 87 0.45 9.74 -9.88
CA ILE A 87 1.83 9.40 -9.58
C ILE A 87 2.74 10.39 -10.27
N LYS A 88 3.53 11.11 -9.47
CA LYS A 88 4.54 12.02 -9.98
C LYS A 88 5.87 11.29 -10.02
N ILE A 89 6.52 11.29 -11.18
CA ILE A 89 7.82 10.67 -11.37
C ILE A 89 8.88 11.75 -11.20
N GLN A 90 9.83 11.48 -10.32
CA GLN A 90 10.96 12.37 -10.10
C GLN A 90 12.15 11.91 -10.93
N GLN A 91 12.72 12.81 -11.65
CA GLN A 91 13.91 12.54 -12.47
C GLN A 91 15.16 13.02 -11.78
#